data_f0e50830424d3a6321463ff7517bafb5
#
_entry.id   f0e50830424d3a6321463ff7517bafb5
#
_cell.length_a   1.000
_cell.length_b   1.000
_cell.length_c   1.000
_cell.angle_alpha   90.00
_cell.angle_beta   90.00
_cell.angle_gamma   90.00
#
_symmetry.space_group_name_H-M   'P 1'
#
loop_
_entity.id
_entity.type
_entity.pdbx_description
1 polymer ?
#
loop_
_entity_poly.entity_id
_entity_poly.type
_entity_poly.pdbx_seq_one_letter_code
_entity_poly.pdbx_strand_id
1 'polypeptide(L)'
;MVICAASVSTRAELEQLLEQQSNIEVLGAVQSTKHLRSTLAETDPDVVFLHLESIAEDKSWKELHGLGVIVVLLVNRLDSAGAEAAIAEGIQAILLGDVTGAQLATAAAAAASGLLIFSRDLANVVRQALVVHTREQLDDVRAEAGSLLEPFPEKLTQRELEVLEMMSEGLSNKEIAALLNISVHTAKFHISSILGKLGASSRTEATAIGLRHGLITI
;
A
#
# COMPACT_ATOMS: atom_id res chain seq x y z
N MET A 1 5.23 -5.74 13.74
CA MET A 1 4.50 -4.53 13.35
C MET A 1 4.70 -3.38 14.33
N VAL A 2 4.40 -2.13 13.91
CA VAL A 2 4.48 -0.94 14.78
C VAL A 2 3.13 -0.23 14.80
N ILE A 3 2.76 0.32 15.96
CA ILE A 3 1.53 1.10 16.16
C ILE A 3 1.88 2.58 16.23
N CYS A 4 1.15 3.42 15.50
CA CYS A 4 1.28 4.87 15.56
C CYS A 4 -0.10 5.50 15.85
N ALA A 5 -0.24 6.10 17.03
CA ALA A 5 -1.47 6.81 17.43
C ALA A 5 -1.14 7.96 18.37
N ALA A 6 -1.76 9.11 18.20
CA ALA A 6 -1.52 10.30 19.03
C ALA A 6 -1.97 10.08 20.48
N SER A 7 -3.12 9.43 20.70
CA SER A 7 -3.68 9.16 22.02
C SER A 7 -2.94 8.01 22.73
N VAL A 8 -2.60 8.21 24.00
CA VAL A 8 -2.01 7.16 24.85
C VAL A 8 -2.98 5.99 25.06
N SER A 9 -4.27 6.30 25.30
CA SER A 9 -5.31 5.27 25.50
C SER A 9 -5.48 4.42 24.25
N THR A 10 -5.54 5.04 23.07
CA THR A 10 -5.69 4.32 21.80
C THR A 10 -4.49 3.42 21.53
N ARG A 11 -3.26 3.87 21.82
CA ARG A 11 -2.07 3.01 21.70
C ARG A 11 -2.16 1.78 22.60
N ALA A 12 -2.45 1.99 23.90
CA ALA A 12 -2.56 0.88 24.84
C ALA A 12 -3.67 -0.11 24.48
N GLU A 13 -4.80 0.37 23.97
CA GLU A 13 -5.90 -0.47 23.49
C GLU A 13 -5.49 -1.30 22.27
N LEU A 14 -4.87 -0.67 21.27
CA LEU A 14 -4.39 -1.38 20.07
C LEU A 14 -3.31 -2.40 20.41
N GLU A 15 -2.38 -2.09 21.30
CA GLU A 15 -1.38 -3.03 21.81
C GLU A 15 -2.07 -4.24 22.43
N GLN A 16 -2.99 -4.03 23.36
CA GLN A 16 -3.73 -5.11 24.03
C GLN A 16 -4.52 -5.99 23.07
N LEU A 17 -5.17 -5.40 22.05
CA LEU A 17 -5.93 -6.13 21.04
C LEU A 17 -5.04 -6.98 20.15
N LEU A 18 -3.85 -6.48 19.81
CA LEU A 18 -2.90 -7.16 18.91
C LEU A 18 -2.07 -8.22 19.63
N GLU A 19 -1.67 -7.99 20.88
CA GLU A 19 -0.93 -8.98 21.70
C GLU A 19 -1.71 -10.28 21.91
N GLN A 20 -3.05 -10.21 21.87
CA GLN A 20 -3.91 -11.41 21.96
C GLN A 20 -3.90 -12.26 20.68
N GLN A 21 -3.27 -11.78 19.59
CA GLN A 21 -3.22 -12.48 18.31
C GLN A 21 -1.91 -13.25 18.17
N SER A 22 -1.98 -14.56 18.06
CA SER A 22 -0.79 -15.45 18.05
C SER A 22 0.13 -15.30 16.83
N ASN A 23 -0.35 -14.65 15.78
CA ASN A 23 0.39 -14.46 14.53
C ASN A 23 0.92 -13.02 14.35
N ILE A 24 0.90 -12.24 15.42
CA ILE A 24 1.31 -10.84 15.43
C ILE A 24 2.35 -10.60 16.51
N GLU A 25 3.40 -9.88 16.17
CA GLU A 25 4.38 -9.36 17.11
C GLU A 25 4.38 -7.82 17.04
N VAL A 26 4.07 -7.18 18.17
CA VAL A 26 4.12 -5.72 18.30
C VAL A 26 5.55 -5.33 18.66
N LEU A 27 6.26 -4.67 17.75
CA LEU A 27 7.66 -4.27 17.89
C LEU A 27 7.81 -2.90 18.59
N GLY A 28 6.71 -2.15 18.67
CA GLY A 28 6.69 -0.86 19.34
C GLY A 28 5.44 -0.05 19.06
N ALA A 29 5.24 0.98 19.88
CA ALA A 29 4.15 1.94 19.72
C ALA A 29 4.65 3.37 19.88
N VAL A 30 4.29 4.24 18.94
CA VAL A 30 4.75 5.62 18.86
C VAL A 30 3.60 6.60 18.75
N GLN A 31 3.83 7.86 19.17
CA GLN A 31 2.77 8.85 19.19
C GLN A 31 2.63 9.69 17.91
N SER A 32 3.61 9.62 17.00
CA SER A 32 3.59 10.44 15.79
C SER A 32 4.44 9.82 14.68
N THR A 33 4.16 10.20 13.43
CA THR A 33 4.93 9.78 12.24
C THR A 33 6.40 10.20 12.30
N LYS A 34 6.73 11.28 12.99
CA LYS A 34 8.14 11.68 13.23
C LYS A 34 8.92 10.63 14.01
N HIS A 35 8.33 10.12 15.10
CA HIS A 35 8.94 9.05 15.89
C HIS A 35 8.89 7.71 15.15
N LEU A 36 7.87 7.51 14.33
CA LEU A 36 7.72 6.30 13.54
C LEU A 36 8.92 6.05 12.61
N ARG A 37 9.46 7.08 11.96
CA ARG A 37 10.62 6.93 11.05
C ARG A 37 11.86 6.37 11.76
N SER A 38 12.17 6.81 12.98
CA SER A 38 13.30 6.25 13.75
C SER A 38 13.03 4.81 14.15
N THR A 39 11.80 4.52 14.59
CA THR A 39 11.39 3.17 14.99
C THR A 39 11.40 2.20 13.80
N LEU A 40 10.97 2.62 12.62
CA LEU A 40 11.03 1.81 11.39
C LEU A 40 12.47 1.41 11.04
N ALA A 41 13.41 2.33 11.20
CA ALA A 41 14.83 2.06 10.93
C ALA A 41 15.45 1.06 11.93
N GLU A 42 14.94 1.01 13.15
CA GLU A 42 15.44 0.14 14.21
C GLU A 42 14.80 -1.25 14.22
N THR A 43 13.50 -1.33 13.86
CA THR A 43 12.69 -2.54 14.04
C THR A 43 12.32 -3.27 12.77
N ASP A 44 12.47 -2.62 11.60
CA ASP A 44 12.12 -3.16 10.26
C ASP A 44 10.77 -3.92 10.23
N PRO A 45 9.65 -3.28 10.59
CA PRO A 45 8.36 -3.94 10.66
C PRO A 45 7.75 -4.14 9.27
N ASP A 46 7.02 -5.23 9.07
CA ASP A 46 6.25 -5.46 7.83
C ASP A 46 5.04 -4.51 7.71
N VAL A 47 4.40 -4.17 8.84
CA VAL A 47 3.13 -3.43 8.88
C VAL A 47 3.17 -2.31 9.92
N VAL A 48 2.61 -1.18 9.56
CA VAL A 48 2.30 -0.06 10.47
C VAL A 48 0.79 0.10 10.58
N PHE A 49 0.28 0.12 11.81
CA PHE A 49 -1.05 0.62 12.11
C PHE A 49 -0.97 2.10 12.42
N LEU A 50 -1.58 2.93 11.60
CA LEU A 50 -1.66 4.37 11.80
C LEU A 50 -3.10 4.76 12.14
N HIS A 51 -3.32 5.21 13.37
CA HIS A 51 -4.62 5.71 13.82
C HIS A 51 -4.73 7.22 13.58
N LEU A 52 -5.82 7.62 12.90
CA LEU A 52 -6.16 9.00 12.59
C LEU A 52 -7.62 9.29 12.96
N GLU A 53 -7.90 10.52 13.35
CA GLU A 53 -9.31 10.96 13.52
C GLU A 53 -10.03 11.04 12.17
N SER A 54 -9.37 11.57 11.15
CA SER A 54 -9.87 11.71 9.78
C SER A 54 -8.70 11.76 8.80
N ILE A 55 -8.82 11.10 7.65
CA ILE A 55 -7.78 11.06 6.62
C ILE A 55 -7.59 12.43 5.97
N ALA A 56 -8.68 13.20 5.80
CA ALA A 56 -8.61 14.51 5.16
C ALA A 56 -7.97 15.58 6.06
N GLU A 57 -8.20 15.50 7.37
CA GLU A 57 -7.70 16.46 8.35
C GLU A 57 -6.23 16.19 8.70
N ASP A 58 -5.86 14.90 8.82
CA ASP A 58 -4.48 14.49 9.14
C ASP A 58 -3.86 13.78 7.95
N LYS A 59 -2.93 14.44 7.29
CA LYS A 59 -2.20 13.94 6.12
C LYS A 59 -0.85 13.32 6.47
N SER A 60 -0.59 13.03 7.73
CA SER A 60 0.68 12.44 8.19
C SER A 60 0.97 11.06 7.58
N TRP A 61 -0.07 10.33 7.16
CA TRP A 61 0.06 9.07 6.43
C TRP A 61 0.84 9.21 5.11
N LYS A 62 0.83 10.40 4.47
CA LYS A 62 1.61 10.67 3.26
C LYS A 62 3.11 10.60 3.50
N GLU A 63 3.56 10.87 4.71
CA GLU A 63 4.97 10.78 5.10
C GLU A 63 5.49 9.33 5.09
N LEU A 64 4.59 8.34 5.09
CA LEU A 64 4.92 6.92 5.07
C LEU A 64 5.02 6.36 3.66
N HIS A 65 4.57 7.13 2.66
CA HIS A 65 4.69 6.74 1.27
C HIS A 65 6.16 6.55 0.87
N GLY A 66 6.46 5.43 0.22
CA GLY A 66 7.83 5.13 -0.23
C GLY A 66 8.78 4.58 0.85
N LEU A 67 8.33 4.40 2.10
CA LEU A 67 9.17 3.78 3.15
C LEU A 67 9.23 2.25 3.07
N GLY A 68 8.54 1.64 2.11
CA GLY A 68 8.56 0.18 1.92
C GLY A 68 7.81 -0.63 2.97
N VAL A 69 7.04 0.03 3.84
CA VAL A 69 6.22 -0.58 4.87
C VAL A 69 4.75 -0.57 4.49
N ILE A 70 4.02 -1.62 4.85
CA ILE A 70 2.58 -1.70 4.63
C ILE A 70 1.86 -0.84 5.66
N VAL A 71 1.00 0.08 5.20
CA VAL A 71 0.25 0.97 6.08
C VAL A 71 -1.21 0.53 6.14
N VAL A 72 -1.68 0.26 7.36
CA VAL A 72 -3.09 0.04 7.69
C VAL A 72 -3.61 1.28 8.42
N LEU A 73 -4.51 2.02 7.80
CA LEU A 73 -5.15 3.18 8.41
C LEU A 73 -6.34 2.73 9.27
N LEU A 74 -6.37 3.22 10.50
CA LEU A 74 -7.51 3.12 11.41
C LEU A 74 -8.09 4.51 11.58
N VAL A 75 -9.35 4.73 11.21
CA VAL A 75 -9.96 6.06 11.22
C VAL A 75 -11.25 6.09 12.02
N ASN A 76 -11.44 7.14 12.80
CA ASN A 76 -12.66 7.32 13.59
C ASN A 76 -13.82 7.89 12.75
N ARG A 77 -13.50 8.73 11.77
CA ARG A 77 -14.48 9.34 10.89
C ARG A 77 -14.18 9.06 9.44
N LEU A 78 -15.22 8.62 8.73
CA LEU A 78 -15.16 8.44 7.28
C LEU A 78 -15.25 9.79 6.59
N ASP A 79 -14.28 10.07 5.73
CA ASP A 79 -14.36 11.11 4.73
C ASP A 79 -13.99 10.56 3.35
N SER A 80 -14.87 10.78 2.38
CA SER A 80 -14.75 10.20 1.04
C SER A 80 -13.49 10.70 0.33
N ALA A 81 -13.25 12.00 0.38
CA ALA A 81 -12.12 12.62 -0.33
C ALA A 81 -10.77 12.16 0.25
N GLY A 82 -10.67 12.01 1.57
CA GLY A 82 -9.48 11.49 2.23
C GLY A 82 -9.23 10.03 1.88
N ALA A 83 -10.29 9.21 1.87
CA ALA A 83 -10.19 7.79 1.52
C ALA A 83 -9.78 7.60 0.05
N GLU A 84 -10.37 8.36 -0.88
CA GLU A 84 -9.99 8.36 -2.30
C GLU A 84 -8.50 8.73 -2.48
N ALA A 85 -8.07 9.80 -1.81
CA ALA A 85 -6.67 10.24 -1.86
C ALA A 85 -5.71 9.17 -1.30
N ALA A 86 -6.08 8.52 -0.19
CA ALA A 86 -5.26 7.48 0.42
C ALA A 86 -5.14 6.23 -0.48
N ILE A 87 -6.24 5.83 -1.11
CA ILE A 87 -6.26 4.71 -2.07
C ILE A 87 -5.40 5.03 -3.30
N ALA A 88 -5.54 6.23 -3.86
CA ALA A 88 -4.77 6.68 -5.01
C ALA A 88 -3.25 6.72 -4.73
N GLU A 89 -2.85 6.98 -3.48
CA GLU A 89 -1.45 6.95 -3.02
C GLU A 89 -0.98 5.54 -2.60
N GLY A 90 -1.82 4.51 -2.81
CA GLY A 90 -1.43 3.11 -2.59
C GLY A 90 -1.61 2.59 -1.17
N ILE A 91 -2.43 3.22 -0.33
CA ILE A 91 -2.81 2.65 0.97
C ILE A 91 -3.66 1.40 0.75
N GLN A 92 -3.24 0.28 1.33
CA GLN A 92 -3.84 -1.03 1.11
C GLN A 92 -4.99 -1.37 2.05
N ALA A 93 -5.02 -0.77 3.23
CA ALA A 93 -6.06 -1.07 4.21
C ALA A 93 -6.57 0.21 4.91
N ILE A 94 -7.89 0.40 4.93
CA ILE A 94 -8.56 1.46 5.67
C ILE A 94 -9.71 0.83 6.44
N LEU A 95 -9.61 0.90 7.76
CA LEU A 95 -10.59 0.39 8.69
C LEU A 95 -11.26 1.55 9.43
N LEU A 96 -12.58 1.48 9.59
CA LEU A 96 -13.39 2.50 10.23
C LEU A 96 -13.96 2.01 11.56
N GLY A 97 -13.87 2.86 12.60
CA GLY A 97 -14.51 2.65 13.88
C GLY A 97 -13.84 1.62 14.78
N ASP A 98 -14.62 1.07 15.69
CA ASP A 98 -14.17 0.06 16.63
C ASP A 98 -13.91 -1.25 15.93
N VAL A 99 -12.66 -1.67 15.90
CA VAL A 99 -12.20 -2.91 15.29
C VAL A 99 -11.75 -3.89 16.36
N THR A 100 -12.00 -5.16 16.13
CA THR A 100 -11.51 -6.23 17.00
C THR A 100 -10.06 -6.60 16.64
N GLY A 101 -9.32 -7.19 17.60
CA GLY A 101 -7.97 -7.68 17.34
C GLY A 101 -7.90 -8.67 16.17
N ALA A 102 -8.91 -9.53 16.01
CA ALA A 102 -9.01 -10.46 14.89
C ALA A 102 -9.16 -9.75 13.52
N GLN A 103 -9.91 -8.66 13.48
CA GLN A 103 -10.05 -7.84 12.26
C GLN A 103 -8.75 -7.12 11.93
N LEU A 104 -8.05 -6.57 12.92
CA LEU A 104 -6.74 -5.96 12.75
C LEU A 104 -5.72 -6.96 12.21
N ALA A 105 -5.67 -8.16 12.79
CA ALA A 105 -4.79 -9.24 12.36
C ALA A 105 -5.09 -9.67 10.92
N THR A 106 -6.37 -9.82 10.60
CA THR A 106 -6.81 -10.18 9.25
C THR A 106 -6.42 -9.11 8.23
N ALA A 107 -6.63 -7.82 8.57
CA ALA A 107 -6.30 -6.71 7.71
C ALA A 107 -4.79 -6.61 7.46
N ALA A 108 -3.97 -6.78 8.51
CA ALA A 108 -2.52 -6.80 8.38
C ALA A 108 -2.03 -7.94 7.47
N ALA A 109 -2.52 -9.17 7.70
CA ALA A 109 -2.14 -10.34 6.92
C ALA A 109 -2.55 -10.23 5.45
N ALA A 110 -3.75 -9.72 5.20
CA ALA A 110 -4.26 -9.56 3.84
C ALA A 110 -3.55 -8.41 3.11
N ALA A 111 -3.30 -7.27 3.76
CA ALA A 111 -2.50 -6.18 3.20
C ALA A 111 -1.06 -6.66 2.90
N ALA A 112 -0.47 -7.46 3.80
CA ALA A 112 0.82 -8.10 3.60
C ALA A 112 0.85 -9.08 2.41
N SER A 113 -0.31 -9.61 2.03
CA SER A 113 -0.47 -10.46 0.84
C SER A 113 -0.77 -9.67 -0.44
N GLY A 114 -0.78 -8.33 -0.38
CA GLY A 114 -1.07 -7.45 -1.50
C GLY A 114 -2.57 -7.28 -1.79
N LEU A 115 -3.45 -7.62 -0.83
CA LEU A 115 -4.88 -7.40 -0.97
C LEU A 115 -5.27 -6.02 -0.46
N LEU A 116 -6.30 -5.44 -1.07
CA LEU A 116 -6.92 -4.20 -0.60
C LEU A 116 -8.03 -4.54 0.39
N ILE A 117 -8.01 -3.91 1.54
CA ILE A 117 -8.96 -4.15 2.63
C ILE A 117 -9.63 -2.86 3.05
N PHE A 118 -10.94 -2.87 3.04
CA PHE A 118 -11.73 -1.72 3.45
C PHE A 118 -12.88 -2.16 4.35
N SER A 119 -13.18 -1.39 5.38
CA SER A 119 -14.41 -1.56 6.14
C SER A 119 -15.63 -1.47 5.21
N ARG A 120 -16.69 -2.22 5.52
CA ARG A 120 -17.91 -2.29 4.69
C ARG A 120 -18.47 -0.90 4.36
N ASP A 121 -18.40 0.02 5.31
CA ASP A 121 -18.89 1.40 5.16
C ASP A 121 -18.10 2.19 4.11
N LEU A 122 -16.83 1.83 3.89
CA LEU A 122 -15.98 2.38 2.83
C LEU A 122 -16.27 1.79 1.44
N ALA A 123 -16.98 0.68 1.34
CA ALA A 123 -17.19 0.00 0.05
C ALA A 123 -17.87 0.90 -0.99
N ASN A 124 -18.78 1.78 -0.57
CA ASN A 124 -19.42 2.74 -1.47
C ASN A 124 -18.46 3.85 -1.92
N VAL A 125 -17.60 4.32 -1.03
CA VAL A 125 -16.57 5.32 -1.31
C VAL A 125 -15.55 4.76 -2.30
N VAL A 126 -15.03 3.57 -2.02
CA VAL A 126 -14.08 2.85 -2.90
C VAL A 126 -14.70 2.62 -4.28
N ARG A 127 -15.96 2.20 -4.34
CA ARG A 127 -16.67 2.00 -5.60
C ARG A 127 -16.81 3.31 -6.38
N GLN A 128 -17.09 4.43 -5.72
CA GLN A 128 -17.17 5.74 -6.37
C GLN A 128 -15.81 6.20 -6.86
N ALA A 129 -14.75 6.06 -6.06
CA ALA A 129 -13.38 6.39 -6.45
C ALA A 129 -12.94 5.59 -7.69
N LEU A 130 -13.19 4.28 -7.70
CA LEU A 130 -12.89 3.42 -8.85
C LEU A 130 -13.69 3.81 -10.10
N VAL A 131 -14.98 4.20 -9.95
CA VAL A 131 -15.83 4.63 -11.07
C VAL A 131 -15.41 5.99 -11.60
N VAL A 132 -15.00 6.92 -10.75
CA VAL A 132 -14.52 8.26 -11.17
C VAL A 132 -13.21 8.11 -11.94
N HIS A 133 -12.24 7.36 -11.43
CA HIS A 133 -11.00 7.09 -12.15
C HIS A 133 -11.23 6.42 -13.51
N THR A 134 -12.16 5.47 -13.57
CA THR A 134 -12.51 4.81 -14.84
C THR A 134 -13.23 5.76 -15.80
N ARG A 135 -14.03 6.72 -15.29
CA ARG A 135 -14.71 7.73 -16.12
C ARG A 135 -13.75 8.80 -16.63
N GLU A 136 -12.90 9.33 -15.78
CA GLU A 136 -11.86 10.30 -16.18
C GLU A 136 -10.93 9.68 -17.23
N GLN A 137 -10.49 8.44 -17.05
CA GLN A 137 -9.72 7.70 -18.06
C GLN A 137 -10.51 7.43 -19.34
N LEU A 138 -11.83 7.20 -19.29
CA LEU A 138 -12.68 7.00 -20.46
C LEU A 138 -13.01 8.31 -21.18
N ASP A 139 -13.12 9.42 -20.47
CA ASP A 139 -13.36 10.74 -21.08
C ASP A 139 -12.07 11.30 -21.69
N ASP A 140 -10.90 11.09 -21.12
CA ASP A 140 -9.59 11.37 -21.72
C ASP A 140 -9.36 10.49 -22.96
N VAL A 141 -9.70 9.21 -22.92
CA VAL A 141 -9.63 8.30 -24.08
C VAL A 141 -10.62 8.72 -25.19
N ARG A 142 -11.77 9.30 -24.87
CA ARG A 142 -12.71 9.83 -25.86
C ARG A 142 -12.27 11.14 -26.48
N ALA A 143 -11.56 11.98 -25.73
CA ALA A 143 -10.99 13.22 -26.28
C ALA A 143 -9.79 12.95 -27.19
N GLU A 144 -9.06 11.86 -26.98
CA GLU A 144 -7.87 11.48 -27.76
C GLU A 144 -8.12 10.38 -28.81
N ALA A 145 -9.36 9.89 -28.97
CA ALA A 145 -9.71 8.87 -29.99
C ALA A 145 -9.48 9.28 -31.46
N GLY A 146 -8.72 10.35 -31.69
CA GLY A 146 -8.13 10.73 -32.98
C GLY A 146 -6.70 10.25 -33.20
N SER A 147 -6.05 9.61 -32.21
CA SER A 147 -4.68 9.12 -32.35
C SER A 147 -4.54 7.71 -31.79
N LEU A 148 -4.14 6.80 -32.66
CA LEU A 148 -3.82 5.38 -32.37
C LEU A 148 -2.58 5.29 -31.48
N LEU A 149 -2.73 5.43 -30.15
CA LEU A 149 -1.70 5.08 -29.20
C LEU A 149 -2.33 4.30 -28.04
N GLU A 150 -1.79 3.11 -27.78
CA GLU A 150 -2.17 2.26 -26.64
C GLU A 150 -2.02 3.03 -25.30
N PRO A 151 -2.90 2.78 -24.30
CA PRO A 151 -2.82 3.47 -23.02
C PRO A 151 -1.48 3.18 -22.35
N PHE A 152 -0.74 4.24 -21.99
CA PHE A 152 0.49 4.12 -21.24
C PHE A 152 0.20 3.47 -19.88
N PRO A 153 0.96 2.46 -19.48
CA PRO A 153 0.86 1.92 -18.13
C PRO A 153 1.18 3.02 -17.10
N GLU A 154 0.55 2.96 -15.95
CA GLU A 154 0.86 3.88 -14.84
C GLU A 154 2.37 3.98 -14.63
N LYS A 155 2.87 5.20 -14.40
CA LYS A 155 4.31 5.39 -14.21
C LYS A 155 4.81 4.59 -13.02
N LEU A 156 5.75 3.70 -13.27
CA LEU A 156 6.47 2.99 -12.21
C LEU A 156 7.33 3.99 -11.44
N THR A 157 7.39 3.82 -10.13
CA THR A 157 8.35 4.54 -9.29
C THR A 157 9.77 4.06 -9.60
N GLN A 158 10.79 4.83 -9.20
CA GLN A 158 12.19 4.43 -9.37
C GLN A 158 12.46 3.06 -8.76
N ARG A 159 11.88 2.77 -7.59
CA ARG A 159 12.02 1.49 -6.91
C ARG A 159 11.35 0.33 -7.64
N GLU A 160 10.21 0.58 -8.25
CA GLU A 160 9.52 -0.43 -9.07
C GLU A 160 10.27 -0.71 -10.39
N LEU A 161 10.92 0.30 -10.97
CA LEU A 161 11.79 0.10 -12.13
C LEU A 161 12.98 -0.80 -11.78
N GLU A 162 13.67 -0.55 -10.66
CA GLU A 162 14.75 -1.40 -10.18
C GLU A 162 14.29 -2.85 -9.98
N VAL A 163 13.12 -3.04 -9.37
CA VAL A 163 12.54 -4.38 -9.19
C VAL A 163 12.17 -5.02 -10.53
N LEU A 164 11.63 -4.26 -11.48
CA LEU A 164 11.27 -4.76 -12.82
C LEU A 164 12.51 -5.17 -13.61
N GLU A 165 13.62 -4.43 -13.49
CA GLU A 165 14.92 -4.82 -14.05
C GLU A 165 15.39 -6.17 -13.51
N MET A 166 15.41 -6.34 -12.19
CA MET A 166 15.76 -7.60 -11.55
C MET A 166 14.82 -8.75 -11.91
N MET A 167 13.53 -8.43 -12.14
CA MET A 167 12.58 -9.40 -12.67
C MET A 167 12.95 -9.85 -14.09
N SER A 168 13.44 -8.95 -14.94
CA SER A 168 13.84 -9.28 -16.31
C SER A 168 15.11 -10.16 -16.36
N GLU A 169 15.98 -10.03 -15.37
CA GLU A 169 17.15 -10.88 -15.17
C GLU A 169 16.81 -12.27 -14.60
N GLY A 170 15.54 -12.51 -14.27
CA GLY A 170 15.07 -13.81 -13.76
C GLY A 170 15.26 -14.03 -12.27
N LEU A 171 15.64 -13.00 -11.50
CA LEU A 171 15.89 -13.11 -10.05
C LEU A 171 14.62 -13.45 -9.29
N SER A 172 14.69 -14.40 -8.36
CA SER A 172 13.57 -14.73 -7.47
C SER A 172 13.28 -13.59 -6.48
N ASN A 173 12.09 -13.59 -5.86
CA ASN A 173 11.72 -12.60 -4.84
C ASN A 173 12.72 -12.57 -3.67
N LYS A 174 13.34 -13.72 -3.33
CA LYS A 174 14.35 -13.82 -2.28
C LYS A 174 15.66 -13.14 -2.68
N GLU A 175 16.07 -13.29 -3.93
CA GLU A 175 17.27 -12.65 -4.46
C GLU A 175 17.07 -11.14 -4.61
N ILE A 176 15.92 -10.71 -5.13
CA ILE A 176 15.52 -9.30 -5.19
C ILE A 176 15.55 -8.68 -3.79
N ALA A 177 14.93 -9.34 -2.81
CA ALA A 177 14.90 -8.88 -1.43
C ALA A 177 16.32 -8.71 -0.86
N ALA A 178 17.21 -9.68 -1.10
CA ALA A 178 18.59 -9.64 -0.64
C ALA A 178 19.39 -8.49 -1.29
N LEU A 179 19.26 -8.31 -2.61
CA LEU A 179 19.96 -7.23 -3.33
C LEU A 179 19.49 -5.84 -2.93
N LEU A 180 18.21 -5.70 -2.66
CA LEU A 180 17.60 -4.42 -2.30
C LEU A 180 17.62 -4.14 -0.79
N ASN A 181 18.13 -5.10 0.01
CA ASN A 181 18.15 -5.05 1.47
C ASN A 181 16.75 -4.79 2.08
N ILE A 182 15.74 -5.53 1.59
CA ILE A 182 14.35 -5.47 2.05
C ILE A 182 13.85 -6.86 2.40
N SER A 183 12.68 -6.95 3.06
CA SER A 183 12.06 -8.25 3.32
C SER A 183 11.56 -8.91 2.03
N VAL A 184 11.49 -10.25 2.01
CA VAL A 184 10.90 -11.00 0.87
C VAL A 184 9.43 -10.58 0.66
N HIS A 185 8.75 -10.20 1.74
CA HIS A 185 7.39 -9.68 1.71
C HIS A 185 7.30 -8.35 0.95
N THR A 186 8.20 -7.42 1.27
CA THR A 186 8.31 -6.13 0.60
C THR A 186 8.62 -6.30 -0.89
N ALA A 187 9.52 -7.25 -1.24
CA ALA A 187 9.80 -7.57 -2.64
C ALA A 187 8.55 -8.10 -3.38
N LYS A 188 7.78 -8.99 -2.76
CA LYS A 188 6.49 -9.47 -3.32
C LYS A 188 5.51 -8.32 -3.52
N PHE A 189 5.46 -7.38 -2.57
CA PHE A 189 4.60 -6.21 -2.66
C PHE A 189 4.94 -5.35 -3.89
N HIS A 190 6.22 -4.98 -4.07
CA HIS A 190 6.65 -4.24 -5.25
C HIS A 190 6.30 -4.97 -6.56
N ILE A 191 6.48 -6.29 -6.60
CA ILE A 191 6.11 -7.09 -7.78
C ILE A 191 4.61 -7.03 -8.04
N SER A 192 3.76 -7.18 -7.00
CA SER A 192 2.30 -7.07 -7.16
C SER A 192 1.88 -5.68 -7.64
N SER A 193 2.50 -4.62 -7.11
CA SER A 193 2.27 -3.24 -7.56
C SER A 193 2.64 -3.05 -9.03
N ILE A 194 3.81 -3.57 -9.44
CA ILE A 194 4.26 -3.53 -10.85
C ILE A 194 3.26 -4.25 -11.75
N LEU A 195 2.81 -5.45 -11.36
CA LEU A 195 1.82 -6.21 -12.13
C LEU A 195 0.52 -5.40 -12.32
N GLY A 196 0.02 -4.79 -11.23
CA GLY A 196 -1.18 -3.95 -11.28
C GLY A 196 -1.01 -2.74 -12.18
N LYS A 197 0.09 -1.99 -12.03
CA LYS A 197 0.37 -0.77 -12.82
C LYS A 197 0.60 -1.04 -14.31
N LEU A 198 1.18 -2.20 -14.63
CA LEU A 198 1.40 -2.62 -16.03
C LEU A 198 0.21 -3.38 -16.62
N GLY A 199 -0.84 -3.66 -15.82
CA GLY A 199 -1.95 -4.50 -16.24
C GLY A 199 -1.55 -5.94 -16.56
N ALA A 200 -0.43 -6.42 -16.01
CA ALA A 200 0.13 -7.72 -16.28
C ALA A 200 -0.46 -8.80 -15.38
N SER A 201 -0.84 -9.94 -15.94
CA SER A 201 -1.36 -11.09 -15.21
C SER A 201 -0.25 -12.02 -14.67
N SER A 202 0.98 -11.82 -15.15
CA SER A 202 2.13 -12.64 -14.79
C SER A 202 3.44 -11.84 -14.80
N ARG A 203 4.45 -12.37 -14.07
CA ARG A 203 5.80 -11.81 -14.03
C ARG A 203 6.43 -11.69 -15.44
N THR A 204 6.27 -12.74 -16.25
CA THR A 204 6.79 -12.78 -17.63
C THR A 204 6.11 -11.73 -18.50
N GLU A 205 4.82 -11.53 -18.32
CA GLU A 205 4.07 -10.51 -19.04
C GLU A 205 4.51 -9.10 -18.63
N ALA A 206 4.71 -8.85 -17.34
CA ALA A 206 5.22 -7.56 -16.85
C ALA A 206 6.58 -7.21 -17.43
N THR A 207 7.52 -8.17 -17.48
CA THR A 207 8.84 -7.95 -18.09
C THR A 207 8.74 -7.72 -19.61
N ALA A 208 7.86 -8.44 -20.31
CA ALA A 208 7.62 -8.23 -21.73
C ALA A 208 7.03 -6.84 -22.05
N ILE A 209 6.11 -6.36 -21.19
CA ILE A 209 5.55 -5.01 -21.29
C ILE A 209 6.65 -3.98 -21.01
N GLY A 210 7.45 -4.17 -19.94
CA GLY A 210 8.55 -3.28 -19.59
C GLY A 210 9.56 -3.09 -20.70
N LEU A 211 9.94 -4.17 -21.38
CA LEU A 211 10.85 -4.15 -22.54
C LEU A 211 10.22 -3.44 -23.74
N ARG A 212 8.94 -3.76 -24.05
CA ARG A 212 8.21 -3.18 -25.19
C ARG A 212 8.07 -1.66 -25.07
N HIS A 213 7.86 -1.16 -23.86
CA HIS A 213 7.70 0.27 -23.58
C HIS A 213 9.01 0.99 -23.26
N GLY A 214 10.14 0.30 -23.31
CA GLY A 214 11.46 0.88 -23.04
C GLY A 214 11.66 1.31 -21.57
N LEU A 215 10.92 0.72 -20.65
CA LEU A 215 11.05 0.96 -19.21
C LEU A 215 12.31 0.28 -18.64
N ILE A 216 12.71 -0.82 -19.24
CA ILE A 216 13.92 -1.61 -18.93
C ILE A 216 14.61 -2.04 -20.22
N THR A 217 15.89 -2.34 -20.11
CA THR A 217 16.72 -2.90 -21.21
C THR A 217 17.33 -4.22 -20.77
N ILE A 218 17.54 -5.14 -21.70
CA ILE A 218 18.30 -6.39 -21.47
C ILE A 218 19.73 -6.18 -21.89
#